data_6c2d7cd201b072bd42e09097f31c2b4b
#
_entry.id   6c2d7cd201b072bd42e09097f31c2b4b
#
_cell.length_a   1.000
_cell.length_b   1.000
_cell.length_c   1.000
_cell.angle_alpha   90.00
_cell.angle_beta   90.00
_cell.angle_gamma   90.00
#
_symmetry.space_group_name_H-M   'P 1'
#
loop_
_entity.id
_entity.type
_entity.pdbx_description
1 polymer ?
#
loop_
_entity_poly.entity_id
_entity_poly.type
_entity_poly.pdbx_seq_one_letter_code
_entity_poly.pdbx_strand_id
1 'polypeptide(L)'
;MPRVQFLGTGNAHSPPGRLHALVLIDGKILVDAPPTVLPQLRQAGVSPGEIEHLLFTHWHADHMFGFPFILLDRQYVSKPQNGPMNIYLRPNGKEILSNLSHVGFPGSLEEALEDDVEWIENELGSIGKSGWKYERFPVSHTPETDPHGYLLTHESGFTILHCGDSGPCEEINQRAENVDVILVEMG
;
A
#
# COMPACT_ATOMS: atom_id res chain seq x y z
N MET A 1 -3.25 -12.39 -16.79
CA MET A 1 -2.55 -13.15 -15.73
C MET A 1 -2.01 -12.13 -14.74
N PRO A 2 -2.28 -12.28 -13.44
CA PRO A 2 -1.77 -11.38 -12.42
C PRO A 2 -0.25 -11.20 -12.47
N ARG A 3 0.22 -9.98 -12.20
CA ARG A 3 1.64 -9.64 -12.16
C ARG A 3 1.98 -9.01 -10.82
N VAL A 4 2.96 -9.57 -10.12
CA VAL A 4 3.50 -9.04 -8.86
C VAL A 4 4.91 -8.55 -9.10
N GLN A 5 5.20 -7.31 -8.70
CA GLN A 5 6.53 -6.70 -8.84
C GLN A 5 6.99 -6.20 -7.47
N PHE A 6 8.21 -6.59 -7.08
CA PHE A 6 8.90 -5.99 -5.95
C PHE A 6 9.66 -4.76 -6.44
N LEU A 7 9.27 -3.59 -5.97
CA LEU A 7 9.95 -2.33 -6.26
C LEU A 7 11.03 -2.01 -5.23
N GLY A 8 10.98 -2.68 -4.09
CA GLY A 8 11.99 -2.64 -3.04
C GLY A 8 11.76 -3.77 -2.03
N THR A 9 12.82 -4.13 -1.30
CA THR A 9 12.84 -5.23 -0.32
C THR A 9 13.64 -4.88 0.93
N GLY A 10 13.89 -3.60 1.19
CA GLY A 10 14.57 -3.11 2.38
C GLY A 10 13.56 -2.84 3.50
N ASN A 11 14.00 -2.96 4.74
CA ASN A 11 13.27 -2.57 5.94
C ASN A 11 13.51 -1.07 6.28
N ALA A 12 13.08 -0.61 7.45
CA ALA A 12 13.25 0.76 7.93
C ALA A 12 14.70 1.27 7.90
N HIS A 13 15.68 0.39 8.04
CA HIS A 13 17.10 0.75 8.02
C HIS A 13 17.68 0.91 6.61
N SER A 14 16.93 0.57 5.57
CA SER A 14 17.35 0.64 4.16
C SER A 14 18.79 0.13 3.94
N PRO A 15 19.06 -1.15 4.06
CA PRO A 15 20.40 -1.68 3.86
C PRO A 15 21.01 -1.24 2.52
N PRO A 16 22.34 -1.06 2.39
CA PRO A 16 22.95 -0.56 1.17
C PRO A 16 22.48 -1.31 -0.08
N GLY A 17 22.02 -0.56 -1.09
CA GLY A 17 21.52 -1.10 -2.35
C GLY A 17 20.06 -1.60 -2.32
N ARG A 18 19.33 -1.45 -1.21
CA ARG A 18 17.93 -1.82 -1.09
C ARG A 18 17.07 -0.60 -0.73
N LEU A 19 16.07 -0.31 -1.54
CA LEU A 19 15.00 0.63 -1.20
C LEU A 19 13.97 -0.06 -0.29
N HIS A 20 13.17 0.71 0.44
CA HIS A 20 12.13 0.19 1.34
C HIS A 20 11.20 -0.81 0.64
N ALA A 21 10.64 -1.72 1.41
CA ALA A 21 9.68 -2.69 0.92
C ALA A 21 8.52 -1.99 0.19
N LEU A 22 8.24 -2.44 -1.02
CA LEU A 22 7.18 -1.90 -1.85
C LEU A 22 6.77 -2.92 -2.90
N VAL A 23 5.47 -3.21 -2.96
CA VAL A 23 4.90 -4.18 -3.90
C VAL A 23 3.90 -3.48 -4.81
N LEU A 24 4.03 -3.75 -6.11
CA LEU A 24 3.11 -3.29 -7.15
C LEU A 24 2.44 -4.49 -7.81
N ILE A 25 1.11 -4.50 -7.85
CA ILE A 25 0.31 -5.55 -8.45
C ILE A 25 -0.40 -4.99 -9.67
N ASP A 26 -0.28 -5.68 -10.80
CA ASP A 26 -0.86 -5.35 -12.12
C ASP A 26 -0.60 -3.91 -12.59
N GLY A 27 0.47 -3.28 -12.08
CA GLY A 27 0.85 -1.91 -12.43
C GLY A 27 -0.05 -0.81 -11.83
N LYS A 28 -1.03 -1.15 -10.98
CA LYS A 28 -2.08 -0.24 -10.52
C LYS A 28 -2.40 -0.29 -9.04
N ILE A 29 -2.11 -1.42 -8.39
CA ILE A 29 -2.36 -1.64 -6.97
C ILE A 29 -1.02 -1.59 -6.25
N LEU A 30 -0.85 -0.63 -5.36
CA LEU A 30 0.34 -0.46 -4.56
C LEU A 30 0.06 -0.92 -3.11
N VAL A 31 0.99 -1.64 -2.51
CA VAL A 31 0.93 -1.98 -1.09
C VAL A 31 1.99 -1.16 -0.37
N ASP A 32 1.53 -0.28 0.51
CA ASP A 32 2.27 0.74 1.24
C ASP A 32 2.81 1.90 0.37
N ALA A 33 3.30 2.95 1.03
CA ALA A 33 3.87 4.13 0.42
C ALA A 33 5.11 4.61 1.20
N PRO A 34 6.26 3.92 1.05
CA PRO A 34 7.47 4.27 1.76
C PRO A 34 8.04 5.63 1.31
N PRO A 35 8.95 6.26 2.09
CA PRO A 35 9.62 7.51 1.71
C PRO A 35 10.31 7.46 0.35
N THR A 36 10.68 6.27 -0.11
CA THR A 36 11.34 6.03 -1.40
C THR A 36 10.38 5.70 -2.55
N VAL A 37 9.06 5.82 -2.37
CA VAL A 37 8.04 5.38 -3.35
C VAL A 37 8.20 6.03 -4.73
N LEU A 38 8.45 7.34 -4.82
CA LEU A 38 8.57 8.01 -6.13
C LEU A 38 9.76 7.50 -6.96
N PRO A 39 11.01 7.42 -6.44
CA PRO A 39 12.09 6.81 -7.20
C PRO A 39 11.83 5.35 -7.56
N GLN A 40 11.17 4.57 -6.70
CA GLN A 40 10.83 3.17 -6.99
C GLN A 40 9.83 3.05 -8.15
N LEU A 41 8.76 3.83 -8.14
CA LEU A 41 7.79 3.86 -9.24
C LEU A 41 8.46 4.31 -10.55
N ARG A 42 9.27 5.37 -10.52
CA ARG A 42 10.00 5.86 -11.70
C ARG A 42 10.98 4.83 -12.27
N GLN A 43 11.69 4.09 -11.42
CA GLN A 43 12.56 3.00 -11.85
C GLN A 43 11.78 1.85 -12.50
N ALA A 44 10.55 1.60 -12.06
CA ALA A 44 9.65 0.61 -12.66
C ALA A 44 8.97 1.11 -13.95
N GLY A 45 9.16 2.38 -14.31
CA GLY A 45 8.51 3.02 -15.46
C GLY A 45 7.01 3.28 -15.22
N VAL A 46 6.58 3.41 -13.97
CA VAL A 46 5.20 3.65 -13.56
C VAL A 46 5.06 5.06 -12.99
N SER A 47 4.06 5.78 -13.47
CA SER A 47 3.72 7.11 -12.97
C SER A 47 2.78 7.01 -11.74
N PRO A 48 2.93 7.86 -10.71
CA PRO A 48 1.94 7.94 -9.62
C PRO A 48 0.50 8.17 -10.10
N GLY A 49 0.30 8.84 -11.22
CA GLY A 49 -1.03 9.02 -11.85
C GLY A 49 -1.68 7.73 -12.36
N GLU A 50 -0.91 6.64 -12.53
CA GLU A 50 -1.41 5.32 -12.96
C GLU A 50 -1.83 4.46 -11.77
N ILE A 51 -1.46 4.82 -10.53
CA ILE A 51 -1.86 4.08 -9.34
C ILE A 51 -3.33 4.37 -9.03
N GLU A 52 -4.16 3.34 -9.11
CA GLU A 52 -5.59 3.42 -8.86
C GLU A 52 -5.97 3.00 -7.43
N HIS A 53 -5.14 2.17 -6.80
CA HIS A 53 -5.41 1.57 -5.49
C HIS A 53 -4.14 1.56 -4.64
N LEU A 54 -4.26 1.98 -3.37
CA LEU A 54 -3.20 1.96 -2.39
C LEU A 54 -3.69 1.30 -1.10
N LEU A 55 -3.05 0.22 -0.70
CA LEU A 55 -3.36 -0.56 0.48
C LEU A 55 -2.31 -0.26 1.57
N PHE A 56 -2.73 0.11 2.77
CA PHE A 56 -1.80 0.29 3.89
C PHE A 56 -1.83 -0.91 4.82
N THR A 57 -0.63 -1.40 5.18
CA THR A 57 -0.45 -2.49 6.14
C THR A 57 -0.40 -1.99 7.57
N HIS A 58 0.33 -0.90 7.84
CA HIS A 58 0.48 -0.31 9.17
C HIS A 58 1.10 1.10 9.12
N TRP A 59 1.24 1.75 10.29
CA TRP A 59 1.58 3.17 10.38
C TRP A 59 3.05 3.46 10.75
N HIS A 60 4.00 2.59 10.40
CA HIS A 60 5.41 2.95 10.47
C HIS A 60 5.81 3.88 9.31
N ALA A 61 6.80 4.73 9.57
CA ALA A 61 7.25 5.76 8.64
C ALA A 61 7.72 5.20 7.28
N ASP A 62 8.39 4.07 7.31
CA ASP A 62 8.87 3.37 6.11
C ASP A 62 7.77 2.72 5.28
N HIS A 63 6.52 2.73 5.75
CA HIS A 63 5.34 2.25 5.03
C HIS A 63 4.38 3.37 4.61
N MET A 64 4.42 4.56 5.23
CA MET A 64 3.42 5.59 4.94
C MET A 64 3.96 6.97 4.58
N PHE A 65 5.21 7.31 4.90
CA PHE A 65 5.73 8.67 4.70
C PHE A 65 5.84 9.10 3.23
N GLY A 66 5.72 8.18 2.29
CA GLY A 66 5.66 8.49 0.86
C GLY A 66 4.29 8.95 0.36
N PHE A 67 3.21 8.76 1.15
CA PHE A 67 1.86 9.10 0.72
C PHE A 67 1.69 10.57 0.30
N PRO A 68 2.15 11.58 1.07
CA PRO A 68 2.05 12.98 0.64
C PRO A 68 2.78 13.27 -0.67
N PHE A 69 3.88 12.57 -0.95
CA PHE A 69 4.63 12.72 -2.20
C PHE A 69 3.89 12.13 -3.40
N ILE A 70 3.15 11.03 -3.22
CA ILE A 70 2.27 10.48 -4.27
C ILE A 70 1.19 11.51 -4.61
N LEU A 71 0.52 12.08 -3.62
CA LEU A 71 -0.52 13.10 -3.83
C LEU A 71 0.05 14.33 -4.52
N LEU A 72 1.21 14.82 -4.08
CA LEU A 72 1.86 15.98 -4.67
C LEU A 72 2.21 15.75 -6.14
N ASP A 73 2.75 14.56 -6.47
CA ASP A 73 3.07 14.19 -7.85
C ASP A 73 1.80 14.09 -8.70
N ARG A 74 0.75 13.46 -8.19
CA ARG A 74 -0.55 13.33 -8.89
C ARG A 74 -1.21 14.67 -9.15
N GLN A 75 -1.12 15.61 -8.23
CA GLN A 75 -1.71 16.94 -8.37
C GLN A 75 -0.96 17.81 -9.38
N TYR A 76 0.37 17.80 -9.37
CA TYR A 76 1.19 18.79 -10.09
C TYR A 76 1.98 18.23 -11.27
N VAL A 77 2.24 16.91 -11.32
CA VAL A 77 3.13 16.29 -12.31
C VAL A 77 2.41 15.24 -13.16
N SER A 78 1.88 14.21 -12.52
CA SER A 78 1.25 13.08 -13.21
C SER A 78 -0.22 12.98 -12.88
N LYS A 79 -1.05 13.70 -13.64
CA LYS A 79 -2.49 13.73 -13.36
C LYS A 79 -3.11 12.33 -13.37
N PRO A 80 -4.08 12.06 -12.46
CA PRO A 80 -4.84 10.81 -12.44
C PRO A 80 -5.45 10.48 -13.80
N GLN A 81 -5.29 9.24 -14.23
CA GLN A 81 -5.85 8.79 -15.52
C GLN A 81 -7.28 8.26 -15.37
N ASN A 82 -7.61 7.68 -14.21
CA ASN A 82 -8.86 6.92 -14.00
C ASN A 82 -9.66 7.41 -12.77
N GLY A 83 -9.52 8.68 -12.41
CA GLY A 83 -10.23 9.28 -11.26
C GLY A 83 -9.47 9.15 -9.94
N PRO A 84 -10.18 9.33 -8.81
CA PRO A 84 -9.58 9.27 -7.47
C PRO A 84 -8.90 7.94 -7.18
N MET A 85 -7.85 7.99 -6.37
CA MET A 85 -7.15 6.80 -5.86
C MET A 85 -7.90 6.22 -4.65
N ASN A 86 -8.22 4.94 -4.71
CA ASN A 86 -8.86 4.25 -3.59
C ASN A 86 -7.81 3.89 -2.54
N ILE A 87 -7.98 4.37 -1.32
CA ILE A 87 -7.07 4.15 -0.19
C ILE A 87 -7.71 3.15 0.77
N TYR A 88 -7.14 1.95 0.86
CA TYR A 88 -7.60 0.88 1.73
C TYR A 88 -6.83 0.93 3.05
N LEU A 89 -7.52 1.21 4.14
CA LEU A 89 -6.91 1.45 5.43
C LEU A 89 -7.85 1.11 6.59
N ARG A 90 -7.29 1.06 7.79
CA ARG A 90 -8.07 0.90 9.02
C ARG A 90 -8.70 2.22 9.48
N PRO A 91 -9.75 2.16 10.32
CA PRO A 91 -10.25 3.33 11.01
C PRO A 91 -9.11 4.14 11.64
N ASN A 92 -9.21 5.47 11.62
CA ASN A 92 -8.20 6.47 11.98
C ASN A 92 -7.08 6.69 10.93
N GLY A 93 -6.91 5.82 9.94
CA GLY A 93 -5.88 5.99 8.92
C GLY A 93 -6.08 7.25 8.07
N LYS A 94 -7.33 7.63 7.78
CA LYS A 94 -7.64 8.90 7.13
C LYS A 94 -7.07 10.09 7.91
N GLU A 95 -7.28 10.13 9.22
CA GLU A 95 -6.76 11.21 10.07
C GLU A 95 -5.23 11.22 10.08
N ILE A 96 -4.59 10.05 10.21
CA ILE A 96 -3.13 9.91 10.20
C ILE A 96 -2.53 10.45 8.89
N LEU A 97 -3.04 9.99 7.75
CA LEU A 97 -2.52 10.36 6.43
C LEU A 97 -2.82 11.82 6.07
N SER A 98 -3.98 12.35 6.47
CA SER A 98 -4.32 13.76 6.32
C SER A 98 -3.39 14.65 7.14
N ASN A 99 -3.17 14.32 8.41
CA ASN A 99 -2.24 15.04 9.29
C ASN A 99 -0.81 15.01 8.75
N LEU A 100 -0.34 13.83 8.28
CA LEU A 100 0.96 13.68 7.65
C LEU A 100 1.09 14.59 6.41
N SER A 101 0.06 14.66 5.59
CA SER A 101 0.03 15.51 4.39
C SER A 101 0.06 17.00 4.74
N HIS A 102 -0.71 17.43 5.72
CA HIS A 102 -0.72 18.82 6.21
C HIS A 102 0.62 19.24 6.83
N VAL A 103 1.28 18.35 7.56
CA VAL A 103 2.62 18.61 8.12
C VAL A 103 3.68 18.63 7.04
N GLY A 104 3.59 17.72 6.08
CA GLY A 104 4.58 17.59 4.99
C GLY A 104 4.51 18.69 3.96
N PHE A 105 3.30 19.11 3.57
CA PHE A 105 3.05 20.10 2.51
C PHE A 105 1.88 21.02 2.90
N PRO A 106 2.07 21.91 3.89
CA PRO A 106 0.99 22.76 4.38
C PRO A 106 0.43 23.66 3.28
N GLY A 107 -0.89 23.67 3.11
CA GLY A 107 -1.61 24.47 2.12
C GLY A 107 -1.50 23.98 0.67
N SER A 108 -0.97 22.76 0.45
CA SER A 108 -0.71 22.28 -0.93
C SER A 108 -1.50 21.03 -1.32
N LEU A 109 -2.05 20.27 -0.36
CA LEU A 109 -2.66 18.96 -0.62
C LEU A 109 -4.13 18.85 -0.19
N GLU A 110 -4.74 19.94 0.28
CA GLU A 110 -6.12 19.95 0.76
C GLU A 110 -7.09 19.51 -0.35
N GLU A 111 -6.96 20.09 -1.54
CA GLU A 111 -7.76 19.74 -2.71
C GLU A 111 -7.56 18.26 -3.11
N ALA A 112 -6.33 17.79 -3.12
CA ALA A 112 -6.03 16.39 -3.45
C ALA A 112 -6.60 15.40 -2.42
N LEU A 113 -6.61 15.77 -1.12
CA LEU A 113 -7.20 14.97 -0.07
C LEU A 113 -8.74 14.90 -0.14
N GLU A 114 -9.39 15.90 -0.75
CA GLU A 114 -10.82 15.94 -0.94
C GLU A 114 -11.24 15.29 -2.26
N ASP A 115 -10.55 15.56 -3.36
CA ASP A 115 -10.99 15.25 -4.70
C ASP A 115 -10.26 14.08 -5.37
N ASP A 116 -9.00 13.78 -4.96
CA ASP A 116 -8.17 12.75 -5.62
C ASP A 116 -8.03 11.45 -4.81
N VAL A 117 -8.75 11.31 -3.69
CA VAL A 117 -8.73 10.09 -2.88
C VAL A 117 -10.12 9.65 -2.43
N GLU A 118 -10.34 8.34 -2.39
CA GLU A 118 -11.49 7.70 -1.76
C GLU A 118 -11.03 6.79 -0.62
N TRP A 119 -11.55 7.01 0.59
CA TRP A 119 -11.17 6.30 1.80
C TRP A 119 -12.04 5.05 2.01
N ILE A 120 -11.42 3.88 2.09
CA ILE A 120 -12.09 2.58 2.21
C ILE A 120 -11.63 1.86 3.47
N GLU A 121 -12.50 1.79 4.48
CA GLU A 121 -12.20 1.25 5.80
C GLU A 121 -12.71 -0.19 6.01
N ASN A 122 -13.35 -0.78 5.00
CA ASN A 122 -13.89 -2.14 5.09
C ASN A 122 -12.76 -3.18 5.27
N GLU A 123 -13.02 -4.22 6.07
CA GLU A 123 -12.05 -5.31 6.31
C GLU A 123 -11.93 -6.27 5.12
N LEU A 124 -12.94 -6.31 4.28
CA LEU A 124 -12.97 -7.15 3.09
C LEU A 124 -13.77 -6.49 1.98
N GLY A 125 -13.47 -6.84 0.74
CA GLY A 125 -14.19 -6.30 -0.41
C GLY A 125 -13.46 -6.51 -1.73
N SER A 126 -13.95 -5.81 -2.76
CA SER A 126 -13.28 -5.77 -4.07
C SER A 126 -12.32 -4.59 -4.12
N ILE A 127 -11.19 -4.75 -4.80
CA ILE A 127 -10.26 -3.66 -5.11
C ILE A 127 -10.75 -2.99 -6.40
N GLY A 128 -11.67 -2.05 -6.27
CA GLY A 128 -12.29 -1.38 -7.40
C GLY A 128 -12.83 -2.37 -8.45
N LYS A 129 -12.45 -2.15 -9.71
CA LYS A 129 -12.76 -3.03 -10.86
C LYS A 129 -11.53 -3.81 -11.35
N SER A 130 -10.54 -4.01 -10.50
CA SER A 130 -9.27 -4.65 -10.87
C SER A 130 -9.34 -6.17 -11.08
N GLY A 131 -10.44 -6.81 -10.70
CA GLY A 131 -10.57 -8.28 -10.65
C GLY A 131 -10.04 -8.87 -9.35
N TRP A 132 -9.46 -8.07 -8.46
CA TRP A 132 -8.98 -8.48 -7.15
C TRP A 132 -10.01 -8.23 -6.06
N LYS A 133 -10.03 -9.17 -5.08
CA LYS A 133 -10.69 -9.02 -3.78
C LYS A 133 -9.63 -9.04 -2.69
N TYR A 134 -9.93 -8.44 -1.56
CA TYR A 134 -9.07 -8.46 -0.39
C TYR A 134 -9.83 -8.87 0.86
N GLU A 135 -9.14 -9.51 1.76
CA GLU A 135 -9.45 -9.68 3.17
C GLU A 135 -8.27 -9.14 3.97
N ARG A 136 -8.52 -8.20 4.87
CA ARG A 136 -7.53 -7.63 5.78
C ARG A 136 -7.63 -8.34 7.12
N PHE A 137 -6.49 -8.67 7.74
CA PHE A 137 -6.45 -9.39 8.99
C PHE A 137 -5.32 -8.85 9.89
N PRO A 138 -5.48 -8.88 11.24
CA PRO A 138 -4.45 -8.40 12.15
C PRO A 138 -3.21 -9.32 12.11
N VAL A 139 -2.04 -8.72 12.32
CA VAL A 139 -0.77 -9.46 12.43
C VAL A 139 0.02 -9.07 13.68
N SER A 140 1.08 -9.80 13.98
CA SER A 140 1.88 -9.60 15.19
C SER A 140 3.06 -8.67 14.94
N HIS A 141 2.89 -7.40 15.25
CA HIS A 141 3.92 -6.37 15.16
C HIS A 141 3.74 -5.34 16.29
N THR A 142 4.19 -4.10 16.14
CA THR A 142 4.00 -3.02 17.10
C THR A 142 2.53 -2.62 17.19
N PRO A 143 1.80 -2.91 18.28
CA PRO A 143 0.33 -2.72 18.35
C PRO A 143 -0.12 -1.28 18.08
N GLU A 144 0.70 -0.29 18.45
CA GLU A 144 0.41 1.13 18.26
C GLU A 144 0.35 1.55 16.79
N THR A 145 0.86 0.71 15.90
CA THR A 145 0.83 0.94 14.45
C THR A 145 -0.35 0.28 13.75
N ASP A 146 -1.23 -0.40 14.53
CA ASP A 146 -2.40 -1.12 14.01
C ASP A 146 -2.08 -2.05 12.82
N PRO A 147 -1.19 -3.06 13.01
CA PRO A 147 -0.59 -3.81 11.91
C PRO A 147 -1.51 -4.87 11.31
N HIS A 148 -1.51 -4.97 9.98
CA HIS A 148 -2.37 -5.87 9.20
C HIS A 148 -1.63 -6.52 8.05
N GLY A 149 -2.08 -7.73 7.72
CA GLY A 149 -1.83 -8.40 6.45
C GLY A 149 -3.04 -8.32 5.52
N TYR A 150 -2.84 -8.74 4.28
CA TYR A 150 -3.88 -8.85 3.25
C TYR A 150 -3.83 -10.23 2.59
N LEU A 151 -4.97 -10.92 2.55
CA LEU A 151 -5.20 -12.01 1.63
C LEU A 151 -5.85 -11.44 0.37
N LEU A 152 -5.14 -11.47 -0.75
CA LEU A 152 -5.62 -10.97 -2.03
C LEU A 152 -6.01 -12.15 -2.92
N THR A 153 -7.20 -12.12 -3.50
CA THR A 153 -7.69 -13.17 -4.41
C THR A 153 -8.12 -12.54 -5.73
N HIS A 154 -7.49 -12.96 -6.80
CA HIS A 154 -7.85 -12.55 -8.15
C HIS A 154 -8.99 -13.41 -8.70
N GLU A 155 -9.81 -12.88 -9.61
CA GLU A 155 -10.93 -13.59 -10.25
C GLU A 155 -10.50 -14.87 -11.00
N SER A 156 -9.23 -14.99 -11.41
CA SER A 156 -8.66 -16.21 -11.99
C SER A 156 -8.39 -17.32 -10.97
N GLY A 157 -8.59 -17.07 -9.69
CA GLY A 157 -8.23 -17.97 -8.59
C GLY A 157 -6.82 -17.78 -8.04
N PHE A 158 -5.98 -16.93 -8.63
CA PHE A 158 -4.63 -16.65 -8.11
C PHE A 158 -4.68 -15.89 -6.79
N THR A 159 -3.83 -16.27 -5.83
CA THR A 159 -3.87 -15.76 -4.46
C THR A 159 -2.52 -15.25 -3.98
N ILE A 160 -2.53 -14.14 -3.24
CA ILE A 160 -1.36 -13.55 -2.59
C ILE A 160 -1.67 -13.35 -1.11
N LEU A 161 -0.82 -13.86 -0.23
CA LEU A 161 -0.81 -13.53 1.18
C LEU A 161 0.30 -12.51 1.44
N HIS A 162 -0.05 -11.26 1.66
CA HIS A 162 0.86 -10.19 2.05
C HIS A 162 0.81 -10.02 3.56
N CYS A 163 1.90 -10.38 4.25
CA CYS A 163 1.91 -10.43 5.71
C CYS A 163 2.13 -9.06 6.38
N GLY A 164 2.51 -8.03 5.61
CA GLY A 164 3.02 -6.79 6.21
C GLY A 164 4.30 -7.06 7.00
N ASP A 165 4.60 -6.19 7.95
CA ASP A 165 5.65 -6.44 8.95
C ASP A 165 5.03 -7.27 10.07
N SER A 166 5.49 -8.49 10.24
CA SER A 166 4.91 -9.41 11.22
C SER A 166 5.89 -10.45 11.70
N GLY A 167 5.94 -10.62 13.02
CA GLY A 167 6.42 -11.86 13.62
C GLY A 167 5.46 -13.02 13.36
N PRO A 168 5.81 -14.23 13.85
CA PRO A 168 4.94 -15.40 13.74
C PRO A 168 3.58 -15.13 14.40
N CYS A 169 2.48 -15.38 13.67
CA CYS A 169 1.14 -15.26 14.21
C CYS A 169 0.20 -16.28 13.57
N GLU A 170 -0.84 -16.66 14.31
CA GLU A 170 -1.80 -17.66 13.92
C GLU A 170 -2.63 -17.24 12.69
N GLU A 171 -2.94 -15.96 12.57
CA GLU A 171 -3.70 -15.41 11.45
C GLU A 171 -2.99 -15.60 10.11
N ILE A 172 -1.65 -15.52 10.09
CA ILE A 172 -0.85 -15.84 8.90
C ILE A 172 -0.87 -17.35 8.65
N ASN A 173 -0.66 -18.18 9.69
CA ASN A 173 -0.62 -19.63 9.55
C ASN A 173 -1.92 -20.18 8.94
N GLN A 174 -3.07 -19.71 9.43
CA GLN A 174 -4.39 -20.14 8.95
C GLN A 174 -4.63 -19.78 7.47
N ARG A 175 -4.06 -18.67 6.99
CA ARG A 175 -4.24 -18.18 5.61
C ARG A 175 -3.16 -18.66 4.65
N ALA A 176 -2.03 -19.16 5.17
CA ALA A 176 -0.90 -19.59 4.34
C ALA A 176 -1.17 -20.88 3.56
N GLU A 177 -2.18 -21.68 3.97
CA GLU A 177 -2.52 -22.91 3.26
C GLU A 177 -3.14 -22.61 1.88
N ASN A 178 -2.59 -23.24 0.86
CA ASN A 178 -3.08 -23.18 -0.53
C ASN A 178 -3.05 -21.79 -1.18
N VAL A 179 -2.20 -20.86 -0.74
CA VAL A 179 -1.94 -19.61 -1.47
C VAL A 179 -0.81 -19.78 -2.48
N ASP A 180 -0.88 -19.07 -3.61
CA ASP A 180 0.11 -19.17 -4.67
C ASP A 180 1.41 -18.42 -4.32
N VAL A 181 1.30 -17.30 -3.60
CA VAL A 181 2.43 -16.45 -3.20
C VAL A 181 2.26 -15.97 -1.78
N ILE A 182 3.32 -16.08 -0.98
CA ILE A 182 3.42 -15.48 0.35
C ILE A 182 4.52 -14.41 0.34
N LEU A 183 4.17 -13.20 0.74
CA LEU A 183 5.09 -12.07 0.92
C LEU A 183 5.28 -11.85 2.42
N VAL A 184 6.46 -12.15 2.92
CA VAL A 184 6.79 -12.10 4.34
C VAL A 184 8.06 -11.32 4.57
N GLU A 185 8.09 -10.52 5.62
CA GLU A 185 9.32 -9.89 6.11
C GLU A 185 10.23 -10.95 6.74
N MET A 186 11.54 -10.83 6.46
CA MET A 186 12.57 -11.70 7.02
C MET A 186 13.54 -10.91 7.91
N GLY A 187 13.13 -9.83 8.46
CA GLY A 187 13.53 -8.82 9.39
C GLY A 187 14.94 -8.58 9.76
#